data_6306fd7da6cce3da54bfbdc32f49c7d1
#
_entry.id   6306fd7da6cce3da54bfbdc32f49c7d1
#
_cell.length_a   1.000
_cell.length_b   1.000
_cell.length_c   1.000
_cell.angle_alpha   90.00
_cell.angle_beta   90.00
_cell.angle_gamma   90.00
#
_symmetry.space_group_name_H-M   'P 1'
#
loop_
_entity.id
_entity.type
_entity.pdbx_description
1 polymer ?
#
loop_
_entity_poly.entity_id
_entity_poly.type
_entity_poly.pdbx_seq_one_letter_code
_entity_poly.pdbx_strand_id
1 'polypeptide(L)'
;NLEKTLRDAYQLATNKKHEFVTLEHLLASLTNDKDALSVLKACGVDVSILKKNLENFISNDLSNLKDNFSGEPKLTNSFQRVIQRAAIHVQSSGRESVTGANMIVAMFSEKESHAIYFLHQQKMTRLDAVQYISHGISKIEEVESEENIEETINGTNQKKSSKKALDIFCINLNQRSLDGKIDKLIGRKPEVDRTIQILCRRQKNNPIFVGNPGVGKTAIAEGLAKRIVEKDVPDIILDAVIYSLDMGALLAGTRYRGDFEERLKE
;
A
#
# COMPACT_ATOMS: atom_id res chain seq x y z
N ASN A 1 -18.56 -7.61 -1.30
CA ASN A 1 -19.02 -7.42 0.06
C ASN A 1 -18.33 -8.44 0.96
N LEU A 2 -17.45 -7.99 1.85
CA LEU A 2 -16.57 -8.84 2.68
C LEU A 2 -17.34 -9.89 3.49
N GLU A 3 -18.51 -9.54 4.02
CA GLU A 3 -19.35 -10.47 4.78
C GLU A 3 -19.73 -11.71 3.95
N LYS A 4 -20.06 -11.51 2.67
CA LYS A 4 -20.32 -12.62 1.75
C LYS A 4 -19.06 -13.47 1.56
N THR A 5 -17.90 -12.85 1.37
CA THR A 5 -16.63 -13.55 1.17
C THR A 5 -16.24 -14.41 2.39
N LEU A 6 -16.47 -13.89 3.60
CA LEU A 6 -16.24 -14.66 4.84
C LEU A 6 -17.22 -15.85 4.96
N ARG A 7 -18.47 -15.64 4.58
CA ARG A 7 -19.48 -16.71 4.55
C ARG A 7 -19.13 -17.79 3.52
N ASP A 8 -18.68 -17.38 2.33
CA ASP A 8 -18.25 -18.29 1.28
C ASP A 8 -17.03 -19.13 1.72
N ALA A 9 -16.07 -18.53 2.45
CA ALA A 9 -14.93 -19.26 3.01
C ALA A 9 -15.39 -20.31 4.04
N TYR A 10 -16.34 -19.98 4.88
CA TYR A 10 -16.93 -20.90 5.85
C TYR A 10 -17.69 -22.05 5.16
N GLN A 11 -18.50 -21.72 4.15
CA GLN A 11 -19.22 -22.74 3.37
C GLN A 11 -18.27 -23.67 2.62
N LEU A 12 -17.16 -23.15 2.10
CA LEU A 12 -16.15 -23.97 1.42
C LEU A 12 -15.55 -25.01 2.37
N ALA A 13 -15.22 -24.62 3.59
CA ALA A 13 -14.72 -25.54 4.62
C ALA A 13 -15.80 -26.59 5.01
N THR A 14 -17.06 -26.16 5.19
CA THR A 14 -18.19 -27.03 5.50
C THR A 14 -18.41 -28.05 4.39
N ASN A 15 -18.42 -27.63 3.12
CA ASN A 15 -18.64 -28.51 1.97
C ASN A 15 -17.52 -29.54 1.82
N LYS A 16 -16.29 -29.18 2.21
CA LYS A 16 -15.14 -30.08 2.21
C LYS A 16 -15.03 -30.92 3.48
N LYS A 17 -15.93 -30.75 4.46
CA LYS A 17 -15.96 -31.43 5.76
C LYS A 17 -14.68 -31.22 6.58
N HIS A 18 -14.10 -30.03 6.50
CA HIS A 18 -12.93 -29.64 7.28
C HIS A 18 -13.37 -29.16 8.68
N GLU A 19 -12.62 -29.54 9.71
CA GLU A 19 -12.86 -29.08 11.09
C GLU A 19 -12.54 -27.57 11.25
N PHE A 20 -11.59 -27.05 10.46
CA PHE A 20 -11.12 -25.67 10.58
C PHE A 20 -11.26 -24.89 9.28
N VAL A 21 -11.68 -23.63 9.41
CA VAL A 21 -11.61 -22.62 8.34
C VAL A 21 -10.24 -21.97 8.39
N THR A 22 -9.42 -22.18 7.38
CA THR A 22 -8.03 -21.69 7.29
C THR A 22 -7.90 -20.49 6.38
N LEU A 23 -6.70 -19.89 6.31
CA LEU A 23 -6.43 -18.77 5.41
C LEU A 23 -6.50 -19.14 3.93
N GLU A 24 -6.29 -20.39 3.60
CA GLU A 24 -6.42 -20.90 2.23
C GLU A 24 -7.88 -20.88 1.76
N HIS A 25 -8.84 -21.21 2.65
CA HIS A 25 -10.27 -21.03 2.37
C HIS A 25 -10.63 -19.56 2.19
N LEU A 26 -10.05 -18.67 3.02
CA LEU A 26 -10.25 -17.23 2.90
C LEU A 26 -9.72 -16.70 1.58
N LEU A 27 -8.49 -17.07 1.20
CA LEU A 27 -7.88 -16.61 -0.05
C LEU A 27 -8.67 -17.14 -1.26
N ALA A 28 -9.13 -18.40 -1.24
CA ALA A 28 -9.96 -18.95 -2.29
C ALA A 28 -11.26 -18.15 -2.48
N SER A 29 -11.90 -17.74 -1.38
CA SER A 29 -13.12 -16.91 -1.44
C SER A 29 -12.81 -15.46 -1.87
N LEU A 30 -11.66 -14.89 -1.45
CA LEU A 30 -11.21 -13.56 -1.87
C LEU A 30 -10.94 -13.47 -3.38
N THR A 31 -10.60 -14.56 -4.05
CA THR A 31 -10.48 -14.57 -5.52
C THR A 31 -11.79 -14.29 -6.26
N ASN A 32 -12.93 -14.28 -5.59
CA ASN A 32 -14.24 -13.96 -6.14
C ASN A 32 -14.74 -12.57 -5.65
N ASP A 33 -14.06 -11.94 -4.70
CA ASP A 33 -14.37 -10.61 -4.20
C ASP A 33 -13.83 -9.54 -5.15
N LYS A 34 -14.63 -8.50 -5.46
CA LYS A 34 -14.25 -7.48 -6.46
C LYS A 34 -13.01 -6.69 -6.06
N ASP A 35 -12.92 -6.27 -4.79
CA ASP A 35 -11.83 -5.42 -4.32
C ASP A 35 -10.53 -6.23 -4.23
N ALA A 36 -10.61 -7.45 -3.69
CA ALA A 36 -9.50 -8.36 -3.64
C ALA A 36 -9.01 -8.77 -5.03
N LEU A 37 -9.93 -9.05 -5.96
CA LEU A 37 -9.61 -9.41 -7.33
C LEU A 37 -8.88 -8.28 -8.07
N SER A 38 -9.29 -7.03 -7.84
CA SER A 38 -8.61 -5.86 -8.41
C SER A 38 -7.16 -5.76 -7.94
N VAL A 39 -6.91 -5.97 -6.63
CA VAL A 39 -5.55 -5.98 -6.07
C VAL A 39 -4.73 -7.13 -6.64
N LEU A 40 -5.27 -8.36 -6.68
CA LEU A 40 -4.55 -9.52 -7.21
C LEU A 40 -4.13 -9.31 -8.66
N LYS A 41 -5.04 -8.83 -9.52
CA LYS A 41 -4.76 -8.55 -10.92
C LYS A 41 -3.72 -7.43 -11.07
N ALA A 42 -3.88 -6.32 -10.36
CA ALA A 42 -2.95 -5.20 -10.40
C ALA A 42 -1.53 -5.57 -9.96
N CYS A 43 -1.41 -6.55 -9.05
CA CYS A 43 -0.12 -7.09 -8.63
C CYS A 43 0.44 -8.18 -9.57
N GLY A 44 -0.17 -8.41 -10.74
CA GLY A 44 0.31 -9.40 -11.72
C GLY A 44 0.03 -10.85 -11.37
N VAL A 45 -0.93 -11.12 -10.46
CA VAL A 45 -1.29 -12.48 -10.07
C VAL A 45 -2.22 -13.10 -11.10
N ASP A 46 -1.85 -14.26 -11.64
CA ASP A 46 -2.76 -15.09 -12.43
C ASP A 46 -3.76 -15.78 -11.49
N VAL A 47 -4.97 -15.24 -11.48
CA VAL A 47 -6.05 -15.69 -10.61
C VAL A 47 -6.48 -17.13 -10.94
N SER A 48 -6.35 -17.56 -12.20
CA SER A 48 -6.72 -18.90 -12.65
C SER A 48 -5.77 -19.95 -12.08
N ILE A 49 -4.46 -19.66 -12.14
CA ILE A 49 -3.41 -20.50 -11.54
C ILE A 49 -3.55 -20.53 -10.02
N LEU A 50 -3.79 -19.36 -9.41
CA LEU A 50 -3.98 -19.26 -7.95
C LEU A 50 -5.17 -20.10 -7.48
N LYS A 51 -6.31 -20.00 -8.14
CA LYS A 51 -7.50 -20.82 -7.82
C LYS A 51 -7.21 -22.30 -7.91
N LYS A 52 -6.58 -22.74 -9.00
CA LYS A 52 -6.24 -24.16 -9.21
C LYS A 52 -5.30 -24.68 -8.11
N ASN A 53 -4.30 -23.90 -7.72
CA ASN A 53 -3.36 -24.28 -6.67
C ASN A 53 -4.07 -24.37 -5.30
N LEU A 54 -4.94 -23.41 -4.99
CA LEU A 54 -5.72 -23.41 -3.76
C LEU A 54 -6.71 -24.58 -3.70
N GLU A 55 -7.42 -24.84 -4.79
CA GLU A 55 -8.36 -25.97 -4.88
C GLU A 55 -7.64 -27.32 -4.69
N ASN A 56 -6.48 -27.48 -5.33
CA ASN A 56 -5.66 -28.68 -5.16
C ASN A 56 -5.19 -28.83 -3.72
N PHE A 57 -4.67 -27.77 -3.11
CA PHE A 57 -4.20 -27.79 -1.74
C PHE A 57 -5.33 -28.09 -0.74
N ILE A 58 -6.46 -27.40 -0.87
CA ILE A 58 -7.64 -27.61 -0.01
C ILE A 58 -8.17 -29.04 -0.16
N SER A 59 -8.13 -29.62 -1.35
CA SER A 59 -8.69 -30.94 -1.60
C SER A 59 -7.77 -32.09 -1.20
N ASN A 60 -6.44 -31.91 -1.34
CA ASN A 60 -5.45 -32.98 -1.17
C ASN A 60 -4.66 -32.86 0.14
N ASP A 61 -4.05 -31.69 0.38
CA ASP A 61 -3.12 -31.50 1.49
C ASP A 61 -3.83 -31.22 2.82
N LEU A 62 -5.00 -30.56 2.79
CA LEU A 62 -5.86 -30.38 3.94
C LEU A 62 -6.77 -31.61 4.19
N SER A 63 -6.66 -32.64 3.38
CA SER A 63 -7.47 -33.86 3.55
C SER A 63 -7.24 -34.60 4.89
N ASN A 64 -6.07 -34.40 5.50
CA ASN A 64 -5.76 -34.92 6.83
C ASN A 64 -6.59 -34.29 7.97
N LEU A 65 -7.28 -33.18 7.69
CA LEU A 65 -8.25 -32.56 8.59
C LEU A 65 -9.68 -33.11 8.43
N LYS A 66 -9.85 -34.15 7.62
CA LYS A 66 -11.11 -34.85 7.35
C LYS A 66 -11.35 -36.02 8.33
N ASP A 67 -11.21 -35.80 9.59
CA ASP A 67 -11.76 -36.81 10.54
C ASP A 67 -13.27 -36.56 10.62
N ASN A 68 -14.06 -37.51 10.07
CA ASN A 68 -15.52 -37.68 10.23
C ASN A 68 -16.29 -36.57 10.98
N PHE A 69 -15.87 -35.33 10.76
CA PHE A 69 -16.38 -34.17 11.49
C PHE A 69 -17.78 -33.86 10.99
N SER A 70 -18.76 -34.03 11.83
CA SER A 70 -20.18 -33.73 11.56
C SER A 70 -20.64 -32.43 12.23
N GLY A 71 -19.70 -31.61 12.69
CA GLY A 71 -19.99 -30.35 13.36
C GLY A 71 -19.79 -29.10 12.49
N GLU A 72 -19.96 -27.91 13.06
CA GLU A 72 -19.65 -26.64 12.41
C GLU A 72 -18.15 -26.36 12.43
N PRO A 73 -17.53 -25.95 11.30
CA PRO A 73 -16.10 -25.63 11.25
C PRO A 73 -15.73 -24.49 12.18
N LYS A 74 -14.56 -24.56 12.82
CA LYS A 74 -14.03 -23.52 13.71
C LYS A 74 -13.03 -22.63 12.95
N LEU A 75 -13.02 -21.35 13.25
CA LEU A 75 -12.03 -20.44 12.69
C LEU A 75 -10.66 -20.70 13.32
N THR A 76 -9.61 -20.81 12.51
CA THR A 76 -8.23 -20.89 13.02
C THR A 76 -7.80 -19.56 13.68
N ASN A 77 -6.85 -19.64 14.61
CA ASN A 77 -6.28 -18.44 15.25
C ASN A 77 -5.68 -17.45 14.23
N SER A 78 -5.05 -17.97 13.17
CA SER A 78 -4.51 -17.14 12.08
C SER A 78 -5.61 -16.41 11.32
N PHE A 79 -6.73 -17.06 11.05
CA PHE A 79 -7.90 -16.46 10.43
C PHE A 79 -8.46 -15.31 11.28
N GLN A 80 -8.63 -15.54 12.58
CA GLN A 80 -9.11 -14.50 13.51
C GLN A 80 -8.15 -13.32 13.61
N ARG A 81 -6.83 -13.56 13.67
CA ARG A 81 -5.81 -12.49 13.69
C ARG A 81 -5.84 -11.65 12.42
N VAL A 82 -6.04 -12.25 11.25
CA VAL A 82 -6.14 -11.52 9.98
C VAL A 82 -7.34 -10.58 9.97
N ILE A 83 -8.52 -11.04 10.42
CA ILE A 83 -9.71 -10.18 10.53
C ILE A 83 -9.45 -9.02 11.49
N GLN A 84 -8.91 -9.30 12.67
CA GLN A 84 -8.62 -8.26 13.67
C GLN A 84 -7.63 -7.21 13.14
N ARG A 85 -6.55 -7.65 12.48
CA ARG A 85 -5.57 -6.73 11.88
C ARG A 85 -6.16 -5.89 10.77
N ALA A 86 -6.98 -6.48 9.90
CA ALA A 86 -7.68 -5.73 8.86
C ALA A 86 -8.59 -4.67 9.45
N ALA A 87 -9.35 -5.00 10.50
CA ALA A 87 -10.22 -4.06 11.20
C ALA A 87 -9.43 -2.91 11.87
N ILE A 88 -8.36 -3.21 12.59
CA ILE A 88 -7.48 -2.22 13.23
C ILE A 88 -6.85 -1.30 12.18
N HIS A 89 -6.38 -1.84 11.06
CA HIS A 89 -5.78 -1.06 9.98
C HIS A 89 -6.78 -0.08 9.34
N VAL A 90 -8.01 -0.52 9.12
CA VAL A 90 -9.08 0.33 8.57
C VAL A 90 -9.47 1.43 9.55
N GLN A 91 -9.62 1.10 10.84
CA GLN A 91 -9.92 2.06 11.88
C GLN A 91 -8.82 3.12 12.02
N SER A 92 -7.54 2.72 11.97
CA SER A 92 -6.40 3.64 12.05
C SER A 92 -6.26 4.54 10.82
N SER A 93 -6.74 4.10 9.66
CA SER A 93 -6.72 4.88 8.42
C SER A 93 -7.97 5.74 8.19
N GLY A 94 -8.88 5.81 9.16
CA GLY A 94 -10.10 6.64 9.09
C GLY A 94 -11.13 6.17 8.06
N ARG A 95 -11.05 4.92 7.60
CA ARG A 95 -12.02 4.33 6.67
C ARG A 95 -13.15 3.64 7.43
N GLU A 96 -14.35 3.65 6.90
CA GLU A 96 -15.54 3.15 7.59
C GLU A 96 -15.77 1.64 7.42
N SER A 97 -15.19 0.99 6.41
CA SER A 97 -15.46 -0.41 6.12
C SER A 97 -14.20 -1.19 5.73
N VAL A 98 -14.13 -2.43 6.20
CA VAL A 98 -13.09 -3.39 5.80
C VAL A 98 -13.45 -3.99 4.44
N THR A 99 -12.51 -3.96 3.50
CA THR A 99 -12.66 -4.52 2.15
C THR A 99 -11.85 -5.81 1.98
N GLY A 100 -12.12 -6.56 0.90
CA GLY A 100 -11.32 -7.72 0.53
C GLY A 100 -9.84 -7.37 0.28
N ALA A 101 -9.57 -6.17 -0.21
CA ALA A 101 -8.22 -5.63 -0.38
C ALA A 101 -7.46 -5.52 0.96
N ASN A 102 -8.11 -5.00 2.00
CA ASN A 102 -7.52 -4.92 3.34
C ASN A 102 -7.23 -6.30 3.93
N MET A 103 -8.08 -7.30 3.64
CA MET A 103 -7.85 -8.68 4.05
C MET A 103 -6.60 -9.28 3.43
N ILE A 104 -6.36 -9.06 2.12
CA ILE A 104 -5.14 -9.51 1.44
C ILE A 104 -3.90 -8.92 2.12
N VAL A 105 -3.87 -7.62 2.37
CA VAL A 105 -2.74 -6.95 3.06
C VAL A 105 -2.51 -7.53 4.46
N ALA A 106 -3.59 -7.77 5.22
CA ALA A 106 -3.49 -8.34 6.56
C ALA A 106 -2.96 -9.79 6.54
N MET A 107 -3.31 -10.58 5.51
CA MET A 107 -2.85 -11.97 5.37
C MET A 107 -1.32 -12.07 5.25
N PHE A 108 -0.64 -11.12 4.62
CA PHE A 108 0.83 -11.12 4.52
C PHE A 108 1.56 -11.09 5.87
N SER A 109 0.85 -10.82 6.95
CA SER A 109 1.43 -10.91 8.30
C SER A 109 1.57 -12.36 8.80
N GLU A 110 0.86 -13.32 8.20
CA GLU A 110 0.88 -14.75 8.56
C GLU A 110 1.82 -15.51 7.60
N LYS A 111 3.13 -15.29 7.75
CA LYS A 111 4.17 -15.75 6.80
C LYS A 111 4.25 -17.27 6.62
N GLU A 112 3.81 -18.04 7.59
CA GLU A 112 3.85 -19.51 7.59
C GLU A 112 2.63 -20.13 6.90
N SER A 113 1.66 -19.33 6.42
CA SER A 113 0.48 -19.84 5.72
C SER A 113 0.81 -20.20 4.27
N HIS A 114 0.26 -21.33 3.80
CA HIS A 114 0.34 -21.74 2.40
C HIS A 114 -0.38 -20.74 1.47
N ALA A 115 -1.40 -20.04 1.97
CA ALA A 115 -2.03 -18.95 1.22
C ALA A 115 -1.00 -17.87 0.80
N ILE A 116 -0.12 -17.47 1.72
CA ILE A 116 0.94 -16.50 1.43
C ILE A 116 2.04 -17.09 0.55
N TYR A 117 2.36 -18.37 0.74
CA TYR A 117 3.30 -19.07 -0.15
C TYR A 117 2.84 -19.02 -1.61
N PHE A 118 1.56 -19.28 -1.91
CA PHE A 118 1.03 -19.20 -3.28
C PHE A 118 1.06 -17.79 -3.87
N LEU A 119 0.85 -16.74 -3.06
CA LEU A 119 1.00 -15.36 -3.50
C LEU A 119 2.47 -15.02 -3.81
N HIS A 120 3.40 -15.46 -2.96
CA HIS A 120 4.83 -15.27 -3.19
C HIS A 120 5.34 -16.06 -4.40
N GLN A 121 4.82 -17.25 -4.67
CA GLN A 121 5.16 -18.03 -5.85
C GLN A 121 4.83 -17.27 -7.14
N GLN A 122 3.80 -16.42 -7.12
CA GLN A 122 3.44 -15.53 -8.21
C GLN A 122 4.10 -14.12 -8.07
N LYS A 123 5.17 -14.01 -7.29
CA LYS A 123 5.95 -12.78 -7.09
C LYS A 123 5.15 -11.60 -6.53
N MET A 124 4.00 -11.85 -5.89
CA MET A 124 3.25 -10.82 -5.20
C MET A 124 3.82 -10.59 -3.81
N THR A 125 4.06 -9.34 -3.47
CA THR A 125 4.53 -8.91 -2.14
C THR A 125 3.47 -8.08 -1.42
N ARG A 126 3.63 -7.93 -0.10
CA ARG A 126 2.78 -7.02 0.67
C ARG A 126 2.87 -5.58 0.17
N LEU A 127 4.06 -5.17 -0.27
CA LEU A 127 4.30 -3.82 -0.76
C LEU A 127 3.48 -3.53 -2.01
N ASP A 128 3.47 -4.46 -2.99
CA ASP A 128 2.68 -4.34 -4.22
C ASP A 128 1.19 -4.10 -3.90
N ALA A 129 0.64 -4.88 -2.95
CA ALA A 129 -0.75 -4.73 -2.54
C ALA A 129 -1.03 -3.37 -1.88
N VAL A 130 -0.13 -2.90 -1.01
CA VAL A 130 -0.26 -1.60 -0.34
C VAL A 130 -0.14 -0.44 -1.33
N GLN A 131 0.80 -0.50 -2.27
CA GLN A 131 0.98 0.52 -3.32
C GLN A 131 -0.28 0.66 -4.18
N TYR A 132 -0.85 -0.45 -4.60
CA TYR A 132 -2.09 -0.40 -5.38
C TYR A 132 -3.26 0.19 -4.57
N ILE A 133 -3.44 -0.20 -3.31
CA ILE A 133 -4.55 0.29 -2.47
C ILE A 133 -4.40 1.77 -2.12
N SER A 134 -3.17 2.25 -1.93
CA SER A 134 -2.89 3.62 -1.51
C SER A 134 -2.76 4.60 -2.68
N HIS A 135 -2.17 4.15 -3.79
CA HIS A 135 -1.76 5.01 -4.90
C HIS A 135 -2.36 4.60 -6.25
N GLY A 136 -3.03 3.45 -6.33
CA GLY A 136 -3.58 2.93 -7.59
C GLY A 136 -2.52 2.42 -8.57
N ILE A 137 -1.26 2.29 -8.15
CA ILE A 137 -0.15 1.88 -9.02
C ILE A 137 -0.22 0.37 -9.25
N SER A 138 -0.32 -0.03 -10.52
CA SER A 138 -0.35 -1.42 -10.95
C SER A 138 1.05 -1.91 -11.29
N LYS A 139 1.43 -3.08 -10.77
CA LYS A 139 2.71 -3.74 -11.10
C LYS A 139 2.83 -4.10 -12.60
N ILE A 140 1.71 -4.33 -13.26
CA ILE A 140 1.67 -4.64 -14.71
C ILE A 140 2.11 -3.42 -15.52
N GLU A 141 1.68 -2.21 -15.15
CA GLU A 141 2.08 -0.96 -15.83
C GLU A 141 3.57 -0.66 -15.62
N GLU A 142 4.15 -1.08 -14.49
CA GLU A 142 5.60 -0.97 -14.25
C GLU A 142 6.40 -1.90 -15.19
N VAL A 143 5.94 -3.13 -15.42
CA VAL A 143 6.62 -4.11 -16.29
C VAL A 143 6.52 -3.71 -17.76
N GLU A 144 5.35 -3.26 -18.24
CA GLU A 144 5.18 -2.79 -19.63
C GLU A 144 6.00 -1.52 -19.92
N SER A 145 6.24 -0.69 -18.93
CA SER A 145 7.12 0.47 -19.04
C SER A 145 8.61 0.08 -19.03
N GLU A 146 8.98 -1.08 -18.48
CA GLU A 146 10.35 -1.61 -18.49
C GLU A 146 10.70 -2.27 -19.85
N GLU A 147 9.79 -3.05 -20.46
CA GLU A 147 10.04 -3.72 -21.74
C GLU A 147 10.19 -2.74 -22.93
N ASN A 148 9.51 -1.59 -22.90
CA ASN A 148 9.64 -0.56 -23.93
C ASN A 148 10.91 0.33 -23.80
N ILE A 149 11.73 0.13 -22.77
CA ILE A 149 12.93 0.95 -22.48
C ILE A 149 14.24 0.17 -22.75
N GLU A 150 14.20 -1.14 -22.91
CA GLU A 150 15.43 -1.93 -23.15
C GLU A 150 16.06 -1.71 -24.55
N GLU A 151 15.34 -1.14 -25.51
CA GLU A 151 15.90 -0.86 -26.84
C GLU A 151 16.64 0.49 -26.99
N THR A 152 16.67 1.35 -25.98
CA THR A 152 17.41 2.61 -26.08
C THR A 152 18.16 2.93 -24.79
N ILE A 153 19.49 2.91 -24.87
CA ILE A 153 20.43 3.61 -23.99
C ILE A 153 21.25 2.77 -22.97
N ASN A 154 22.44 2.45 -23.39
CA ASN A 154 23.61 2.36 -22.53
C ASN A 154 23.92 3.75 -21.90
N GLY A 155 23.84 3.85 -20.60
CA GLY A 155 24.41 4.96 -19.82
C GLY A 155 23.40 5.81 -19.04
N THR A 156 23.14 5.48 -17.80
CA THR A 156 22.79 6.32 -16.64
C THR A 156 21.92 5.56 -15.62
N ASN A 157 22.51 4.59 -14.92
CA ASN A 157 21.80 3.80 -13.90
C ASN A 157 21.54 4.53 -12.55
N GLN A 158 22.17 5.69 -12.28
CA GLN A 158 22.00 6.36 -10.98
C GLN A 158 20.77 7.28 -10.87
N LYS A 159 20.24 7.80 -11.99
CA LYS A 159 19.06 8.68 -11.95
C LYS A 159 17.71 7.96 -11.92
N LYS A 160 17.68 6.66 -12.26
CA LYS A 160 16.42 5.87 -12.32
C LYS A 160 16.02 5.30 -10.96
N SER A 161 16.99 4.94 -10.09
CA SER A 161 16.69 4.43 -8.74
C SER A 161 16.11 5.52 -7.82
N SER A 162 16.64 6.74 -7.91
CA SER A 162 16.17 7.87 -7.10
C SER A 162 14.74 8.34 -7.44
N LYS A 163 14.34 8.24 -8.72
CA LYS A 163 12.93 8.53 -9.09
C LYS A 163 11.96 7.50 -8.53
N LYS A 164 12.32 6.22 -8.56
CA LYS A 164 11.47 5.15 -7.98
C LYS A 164 11.32 5.28 -6.46
N ALA A 165 12.36 5.60 -5.73
CA ALA A 165 12.30 5.79 -4.28
C ALA A 165 11.41 6.98 -3.89
N LEU A 166 11.52 8.11 -4.60
CA LEU A 166 10.66 9.27 -4.39
C LEU A 166 9.17 8.96 -4.65
N ASP A 167 8.86 8.19 -5.68
CA ASP A 167 7.48 7.84 -6.02
C ASP A 167 6.87 6.83 -5.02
N ILE A 168 7.70 5.97 -4.42
CA ILE A 168 7.27 4.96 -3.44
C ILE A 168 7.04 5.55 -2.04
N PHE A 169 7.97 6.41 -1.59
CA PHE A 169 8.00 6.90 -0.20
C PHE A 169 7.55 8.35 -0.05
N CYS A 170 7.33 9.08 -1.15
CA CYS A 170 7.00 10.49 -1.13
C CYS A 170 5.76 10.81 -1.96
N ILE A 171 5.01 11.81 -1.53
CA ILE A 171 3.87 12.35 -2.25
C ILE A 171 4.27 13.68 -2.88
N ASN A 172 4.14 13.81 -4.20
CA ASN A 172 4.38 15.06 -4.90
C ASN A 172 3.24 16.05 -4.66
N LEU A 173 3.51 17.09 -3.85
CA LEU A 173 2.51 18.09 -3.48
C LEU A 173 2.18 19.03 -4.65
N ASN A 174 3.14 19.32 -5.54
CA ASN A 174 2.87 20.16 -6.73
C ASN A 174 1.86 19.45 -7.64
N GLN A 175 2.02 18.14 -7.87
CA GLN A 175 1.06 17.35 -8.67
C GLN A 175 -0.32 17.32 -8.02
N ARG A 176 -0.39 17.10 -6.70
CA ARG A 176 -1.66 17.18 -5.97
C ARG A 176 -2.34 18.54 -6.07
N SER A 177 -1.56 19.62 -6.15
CA SER A 177 -2.08 20.97 -6.36
C SER A 177 -2.66 21.13 -7.77
N LEU A 178 -1.97 20.64 -8.80
CA LEU A 178 -2.46 20.62 -10.18
C LEU A 178 -3.75 19.81 -10.32
N ASP A 179 -3.84 18.69 -9.62
CA ASP A 179 -5.05 17.84 -9.58
C ASP A 179 -6.22 18.46 -8.79
N GLY A 180 -6.04 19.64 -8.20
CA GLY A 180 -7.08 20.30 -7.40
C GLY A 180 -7.34 19.65 -6.04
N LYS A 181 -6.45 18.78 -5.56
CA LYS A 181 -6.59 18.01 -4.31
C LYS A 181 -6.04 18.74 -3.07
N ILE A 182 -5.58 19.98 -3.24
CA ILE A 182 -5.08 20.81 -2.14
C ILE A 182 -6.03 21.98 -1.92
N ASP A 183 -6.51 22.09 -0.69
CA ASP A 183 -7.41 23.17 -0.28
C ASP A 183 -6.71 24.52 -0.27
N LYS A 184 -7.50 25.60 -0.41
CA LYS A 184 -6.97 26.95 -0.34
C LYS A 184 -6.53 27.28 1.10
N LEU A 185 -5.26 27.65 1.25
CA LEU A 185 -4.74 28.09 2.55
C LEU A 185 -5.30 29.47 2.91
N ILE A 186 -5.94 29.57 4.06
CA ILE A 186 -6.55 30.82 4.56
C ILE A 186 -5.82 31.25 5.83
N GLY A 187 -5.45 32.54 5.90
CA GLY A 187 -4.94 33.17 7.12
C GLY A 187 -3.49 32.88 7.51
N ARG A 188 -2.71 32.15 6.66
CA ARG A 188 -1.31 31.78 6.95
C ARG A 188 -0.29 32.37 5.96
N LYS A 189 -0.63 33.49 5.34
CA LYS A 189 0.24 34.13 4.35
C LYS A 189 1.61 34.53 4.93
N PRO A 190 1.71 35.13 6.15
CA PRO A 190 3.01 35.53 6.72
C PRO A 190 3.94 34.34 6.95
N GLU A 191 3.40 33.18 7.37
CA GLU A 191 4.19 31.99 7.63
C GLU A 191 4.71 31.38 6.32
N VAL A 192 3.91 31.38 5.26
CA VAL A 192 4.35 30.94 3.92
C VAL A 192 5.41 31.88 3.35
N ASP A 193 5.19 33.19 3.42
CA ASP A 193 6.16 34.19 2.97
C ASP A 193 7.50 34.04 3.73
N ARG A 194 7.45 33.82 5.03
CA ARG A 194 8.64 33.56 5.84
C ARG A 194 9.34 32.26 5.44
N THR A 195 8.59 31.22 5.13
CA THR A 195 9.12 29.93 4.64
C THR A 195 9.86 30.13 3.33
N ILE A 196 9.26 30.85 2.38
CA ILE A 196 9.87 31.20 1.10
C ILE A 196 11.19 31.96 1.30
N GLN A 197 11.20 32.94 2.18
CA GLN A 197 12.41 33.72 2.50
C GLN A 197 13.54 32.84 3.05
N ILE A 198 13.20 31.84 3.87
CA ILE A 198 14.17 30.89 4.43
C ILE A 198 14.70 29.96 3.33
N LEU A 199 13.82 29.39 2.49
CA LEU A 199 14.20 28.50 1.39
C LEU A 199 15.10 29.18 0.35
N CYS A 200 14.92 30.47 0.10
CA CYS A 200 15.75 31.25 -0.82
C CYS A 200 17.16 31.61 -0.27
N ARG A 201 17.49 31.23 0.97
CA ARG A 201 18.82 31.45 1.53
C ARG A 201 19.84 30.48 0.95
N ARG A 202 21.09 30.93 0.82
CA ARG A 202 22.21 30.11 0.40
C ARG A 202 22.60 29.03 1.45
N GLN A 203 22.41 29.35 2.72
CA GLN A 203 22.69 28.48 3.86
C GLN A 203 21.59 28.59 4.89
N LYS A 204 21.44 27.55 5.75
CA LYS A 204 20.41 27.47 6.79
C LYS A 204 18.99 27.66 6.21
N ASN A 205 18.75 27.03 5.07
CA ASN A 205 17.51 27.10 4.30
C ASN A 205 16.47 26.06 4.72
N ASN A 206 16.62 25.43 5.89
CA ASN A 206 15.71 24.42 6.40
C ASN A 206 14.73 25.02 7.42
N PRO A 207 13.48 25.37 7.04
CA PRO A 207 12.49 25.87 7.97
C PRO A 207 11.95 24.73 8.84
N ILE A 208 11.68 25.00 10.11
CA ILE A 208 10.98 24.09 11.01
C ILE A 208 9.70 24.76 11.52
N PHE A 209 8.59 24.03 11.45
CA PHE A 209 7.30 24.47 11.97
C PHE A 209 7.04 23.85 13.33
N VAL A 210 6.94 24.68 14.36
CA VAL A 210 6.67 24.26 15.74
C VAL A 210 5.29 24.77 16.16
N GLY A 211 4.52 23.93 16.82
CA GLY A 211 3.18 24.26 17.31
C GLY A 211 2.38 23.04 17.75
N ASN A 212 1.25 23.25 18.36
CA ASN A 212 0.35 22.18 18.83
C ASN A 212 -0.16 21.33 17.66
N PRO A 213 -0.60 20.08 17.92
CA PRO A 213 -1.30 19.28 16.91
C PRO A 213 -2.53 20.04 16.35
N GLY A 214 -2.81 19.89 15.04
CA GLY A 214 -4.01 20.47 14.42
C GLY A 214 -3.91 21.96 14.03
N VAL A 215 -2.84 22.68 14.35
CA VAL A 215 -2.71 24.13 14.01
C VAL A 215 -2.40 24.41 12.52
N GLY A 216 -2.38 23.40 11.67
CA GLY A 216 -2.19 23.57 10.22
C GLY A 216 -0.73 23.62 9.74
N LYS A 217 0.22 22.97 10.45
CA LYS A 217 1.63 22.91 10.00
C LYS A 217 1.80 22.29 8.61
N THR A 218 1.10 21.18 8.35
CA THR A 218 1.10 20.52 7.04
C THR A 218 0.47 21.38 5.95
N ALA A 219 -0.61 22.09 6.28
CA ALA A 219 -1.28 23.00 5.35
C ALA A 219 -0.37 24.13 4.85
N ILE A 220 0.66 24.54 5.62
CA ILE A 220 1.66 25.52 5.17
C ILE A 220 2.51 24.94 4.03
N ALA A 221 2.93 23.66 4.11
CA ALA A 221 3.69 23.02 3.05
C ALA A 221 2.84 22.81 1.78
N GLU A 222 1.58 22.42 1.95
CA GLU A 222 0.61 22.30 0.85
C GLU A 222 0.31 23.67 0.20
N GLY A 223 0.14 24.73 1.00
CA GLY A 223 -0.03 26.10 0.52
C GLY A 223 1.19 26.64 -0.22
N LEU A 224 2.40 26.26 0.21
CA LEU A 224 3.63 26.61 -0.52
C LEU A 224 3.68 25.89 -1.88
N ALA A 225 3.36 24.59 -1.95
CA ALA A 225 3.30 23.86 -3.20
C ALA A 225 2.31 24.50 -4.19
N LYS A 226 1.14 24.91 -3.69
CA LYS A 226 0.13 25.62 -4.49
C LYS A 226 0.66 26.94 -5.05
N ARG A 227 1.35 27.75 -4.25
CA ARG A 227 1.96 29.03 -4.72
C ARG A 227 3.05 28.81 -5.76
N ILE A 228 3.83 27.72 -5.66
CA ILE A 228 4.82 27.36 -6.69
C ILE A 228 4.10 27.04 -8.01
N VAL A 229 3.04 26.23 -7.96
CA VAL A 229 2.24 25.88 -9.15
C VAL A 229 1.57 27.13 -9.76
N GLU A 230 1.08 28.06 -8.93
CA GLU A 230 0.46 29.32 -9.34
C GLU A 230 1.51 30.37 -9.78
N LYS A 231 2.81 30.03 -9.69
CA LYS A 231 3.95 30.94 -9.99
C LYS A 231 3.98 32.22 -9.13
N ASP A 232 3.42 32.17 -7.92
CA ASP A 232 3.42 33.26 -6.94
C ASP A 232 4.59 33.09 -5.95
N VAL A 233 5.80 32.88 -6.48
CA VAL A 233 7.05 32.72 -5.72
C VAL A 233 8.23 33.33 -6.48
N PRO A 234 9.34 33.67 -5.80
CA PRO A 234 10.56 34.16 -6.45
C PRO A 234 11.15 33.13 -7.42
N ASP A 235 11.85 33.61 -8.46
CA ASP A 235 12.46 32.83 -9.53
C ASP A 235 13.36 31.70 -9.02
N ILE A 236 14.00 31.85 -7.87
CA ILE A 236 14.92 30.89 -7.25
C ILE A 236 14.22 29.55 -6.94
N ILE A 237 12.93 29.59 -6.59
CA ILE A 237 12.14 28.40 -6.21
C ILE A 237 10.97 28.13 -7.18
N LEU A 238 10.94 28.80 -8.32
CA LEU A 238 9.85 28.68 -9.29
C LEU A 238 9.71 27.24 -9.83
N ASP A 239 10.84 26.57 -10.08
CA ASP A 239 10.90 25.21 -10.59
C ASP A 239 11.04 24.17 -9.47
N ALA A 240 10.86 24.56 -8.22
CA ALA A 240 10.98 23.66 -7.09
C ALA A 240 9.79 22.68 -7.02
N VAL A 241 10.07 21.43 -6.71
CA VAL A 241 9.06 20.41 -6.45
C VAL A 241 9.10 20.03 -4.97
N ILE A 242 7.96 20.06 -4.32
CA ILE A 242 7.81 19.68 -2.91
C ILE A 242 7.32 18.26 -2.81
N TYR A 243 8.11 17.43 -2.15
CA TYR A 243 7.75 16.06 -1.81
C TYR A 243 7.45 15.94 -0.30
N SER A 244 6.32 15.35 0.02
CA SER A 244 5.99 14.97 1.40
C SER A 244 6.42 13.54 1.65
N LEU A 245 7.40 13.33 2.54
CA LEU A 245 7.88 12.02 2.91
C LEU A 245 6.87 11.31 3.81
N ASP A 246 6.45 10.09 3.41
CA ASP A 246 5.60 9.23 4.24
C ASP A 246 6.47 8.33 5.15
N MET A 247 6.61 8.75 6.40
CA MET A 247 7.36 7.99 7.41
C MET A 247 6.72 6.62 7.69
N GLY A 248 5.40 6.50 7.52
CA GLY A 248 4.71 5.23 7.69
C GLY A 248 5.09 4.23 6.59
N ALA A 249 5.13 4.68 5.34
CA ALA A 249 5.57 3.87 4.21
C ALA A 249 7.05 3.45 4.34
N LEU A 250 7.92 4.36 4.78
CA LEU A 250 9.33 4.09 5.01
C LEU A 250 9.57 3.03 6.08
N LEU A 251 8.82 3.07 7.19
CA LEU A 251 8.93 2.12 8.31
C LEU A 251 8.18 0.81 8.04
N ALA A 252 7.25 0.79 7.10
CA ALA A 252 6.45 -0.39 6.80
C ALA A 252 7.34 -1.54 6.31
N GLY A 253 7.37 -2.63 7.11
CA GLY A 253 8.13 -3.84 6.79
C GLY A 253 9.62 -3.84 7.14
N THR A 254 10.18 -2.75 7.69
CA THR A 254 11.53 -2.75 8.25
C THR A 254 11.55 -3.52 9.57
N ARG A 255 12.49 -4.44 9.74
CA ARG A 255 12.69 -5.19 10.99
C ARG A 255 13.87 -4.64 11.80
N TYR A 256 14.83 -4.09 11.12
CA TYR A 256 16.06 -3.56 11.70
C TYR A 256 16.23 -2.10 11.32
N ARG A 257 16.93 -1.37 12.18
CA ARG A 257 17.27 0.03 11.93
C ARG A 257 18.06 0.22 10.62
N GLY A 258 18.87 -0.76 10.24
CA GLY A 258 19.64 -0.76 8.98
C GLY A 258 18.76 -0.68 7.73
N ASP A 259 17.65 -1.44 7.69
CA ASP A 259 16.74 -1.43 6.55
C ASP A 259 16.09 -0.05 6.34
N PHE A 260 15.80 0.65 7.44
CA PHE A 260 15.29 2.02 7.40
C PHE A 260 16.35 3.02 6.91
N GLU A 261 17.58 2.90 7.42
CA GLU A 261 18.69 3.78 7.02
C GLU A 261 19.06 3.59 5.54
N GLU A 262 18.95 2.38 5.01
CA GLU A 262 19.17 2.07 3.59
C GLU A 262 18.12 2.74 2.71
N ARG A 263 16.83 2.56 3.01
CA ARG A 263 15.74 3.21 2.28
C ARG A 263 15.76 4.74 2.33
N LEU A 264 16.29 5.30 3.43
CA LEU A 264 16.42 6.75 3.56
C LEU A 264 17.60 7.30 2.75
N LYS A 265 18.58 6.47 2.42
CA LYS A 265 19.75 6.85 1.59
C LYS A 265 19.48 6.75 0.09
N GLU A 266 18.56 5.88 -0.33
CA GLU A 266 18.10 5.80 -1.71
C GLU A 266 17.39 7.09 -2.14
#